data_df472aef37492c78c8b1dc760051030b
#
_entry.id   df472aef37492c78c8b1dc760051030b
#
_cell.length_a   1.000
_cell.length_b   1.000
_cell.length_c   1.000
_cell.angle_alpha   90.00
_cell.angle_beta   90.00
_cell.angle_gamma   90.00
#
_symmetry.space_group_name_H-M   'P 1'
#
loop_
_entity.id
_entity.type
_entity.pdbx_description
1 polymer ?
#
loop_
_entity_poly.entity_id
_entity_poly.type
_entity_poly.pdbx_seq_one_letter_code
_entity_poly.pdbx_strand_id
1 'polypeptide(L)'
;MYGRTAVKTVKQSLKKVDDMKMRKTVNSHKRREGERNQGFAAEVRKNWRLFLMIMPAVLFFLIFNYGPMAGIYYAFTQYNFRGGLFGSPFIGLTNFKILIQNGSLGYLTRNTVLYNLVFIVAGNILEVLVAVLIHRLSSKKFKKISQSVILFPYVISYVIVQVFAYAMLNGNSGAVTHFVREEMGAAGFNAYTTPGIWKYIIVLIYLWKNTGYGMIIYLAALSGISKDYYEAAQIDGASAYQQIRYITLPQLTPTFITLLLLAIGNILRGQFELFYQLVGTNGLLYEQTDIFDTFVFRLLQNSFDVGLGTAAGLYQSFFGLLVVLSCNYFVKRSNPDYALF
;
A
#
# COMPACT_ATOMS: atom_id res chain seq x y z
N MET A 1 -69.93 1.21 35.61
CA MET A 1 -70.07 0.82 34.19
C MET A 1 -69.12 1.56 33.23
N TYR A 2 -68.38 2.56 33.67
CA TYR A 2 -67.54 3.46 32.83
C TYR A 2 -66.13 2.95 32.47
N GLY A 3 -65.57 1.94 33.18
CA GLY A 3 -64.20 1.50 32.96
C GLY A 3 -63.99 0.55 31.77
N ARG A 4 -64.97 -0.20 31.36
CA ARG A 4 -64.83 -1.21 30.27
C ARG A 4 -64.84 -0.58 28.85
N THR A 5 -65.49 0.58 28.67
CA THR A 5 -65.57 1.28 27.39
C THR A 5 -64.28 2.00 27.04
N ALA A 6 -63.62 2.62 28.03
CA ALA A 6 -62.34 3.32 27.86
C ALA A 6 -61.22 2.36 27.48
N VAL A 7 -61.18 1.16 28.09
CA VAL A 7 -60.13 0.14 27.76
C VAL A 7 -60.30 -0.43 26.33
N LYS A 8 -61.55 -0.56 25.82
CA LYS A 8 -61.80 -1.00 24.46
C LYS A 8 -61.35 0.06 23.42
N THR A 9 -61.57 1.34 23.70
CA THR A 9 -61.19 2.45 22.81
C THR A 9 -59.65 2.57 22.73
N VAL A 10 -58.93 2.44 23.84
CA VAL A 10 -57.48 2.44 23.87
C VAL A 10 -56.89 1.24 23.13
N LYS A 11 -57.43 0.03 23.28
CA LYS A 11 -56.99 -1.14 22.51
C LYS A 11 -57.23 -1.00 21.00
N GLN A 12 -58.33 -0.35 20.58
CA GLN A 12 -58.60 -0.10 19.17
C GLN A 12 -57.66 0.97 18.58
N SER A 13 -57.30 2.01 19.32
CA SER A 13 -56.32 3.00 18.88
C SER A 13 -54.91 2.46 18.79
N LEU A 14 -54.47 1.63 19.74
CA LEU A 14 -53.20 0.93 19.69
C LEU A 14 -53.09 -0.01 18.48
N LYS A 15 -54.12 -0.79 18.21
CA LYS A 15 -54.17 -1.68 17.04
C LYS A 15 -54.12 -0.88 15.70
N LYS A 16 -54.75 0.30 15.65
CA LYS A 16 -54.72 1.18 14.49
C LYS A 16 -53.35 1.81 14.24
N VAL A 17 -52.60 2.10 15.32
CA VAL A 17 -51.21 2.61 15.24
C VAL A 17 -50.22 1.51 14.78
N ASP A 18 -50.38 0.27 15.28
CA ASP A 18 -49.56 -0.85 14.83
C ASP A 18 -49.81 -1.25 13.38
N ASP A 19 -51.08 -1.24 12.93
CA ASP A 19 -51.47 -1.47 11.53
C ASP A 19 -50.90 -0.37 10.59
N MET A 20 -50.87 0.90 11.05
CA MET A 20 -50.24 1.98 10.29
C MET A 20 -48.73 1.86 10.22
N LYS A 21 -48.05 1.43 11.31
CA LYS A 21 -46.62 1.18 11.31
C LYS A 21 -46.26 0.00 10.39
N MET A 22 -46.98 -1.11 10.47
CA MET A 22 -46.79 -2.24 9.57
C MET A 22 -47.01 -1.89 8.10
N ARG A 23 -48.05 -1.12 7.76
CA ARG A 23 -48.29 -0.66 6.37
C ARG A 23 -47.16 0.25 5.85
N LYS A 24 -46.58 1.13 6.70
CA LYS A 24 -45.42 1.95 6.32
C LYS A 24 -44.19 1.11 6.06
N THR A 25 -43.95 0.09 6.89
CA THR A 25 -42.79 -0.82 6.74
C THR A 25 -42.93 -1.70 5.49
N VAL A 26 -44.10 -2.27 5.24
CA VAL A 26 -44.39 -3.06 4.04
C VAL A 26 -44.30 -2.24 2.76
N ASN A 27 -44.80 -0.98 2.77
CA ASN A 27 -44.70 -0.10 1.63
C ASN A 27 -43.26 0.38 1.38
N SER A 28 -42.44 0.57 2.42
CA SER A 28 -41.01 0.87 2.27
C SER A 28 -40.22 -0.30 1.71
N HIS A 29 -40.54 -1.55 2.10
CA HIS A 29 -39.95 -2.75 1.51
C HIS A 29 -40.34 -2.94 0.04
N LYS A 30 -41.62 -2.81 -0.30
CA LYS A 30 -42.08 -2.88 -1.70
C LYS A 30 -41.49 -1.79 -2.60
N ARG A 31 -41.26 -0.60 -2.05
CA ARG A 31 -40.60 0.50 -2.79
C ARG A 31 -39.13 0.17 -3.04
N ARG A 32 -38.43 -0.40 -2.06
CA ARG A 32 -37.02 -0.87 -2.21
C ARG A 32 -36.89 -2.06 -3.16
N GLU A 33 -37.84 -2.99 -3.18
CA GLU A 33 -37.87 -4.10 -4.14
C GLU A 33 -38.20 -3.63 -5.58
N GLY A 34 -39.11 -2.66 -5.75
CA GLY A 34 -39.40 -2.05 -7.04
C GLY A 34 -38.23 -1.23 -7.61
N GLU A 35 -37.43 -0.59 -6.75
CA GLU A 35 -36.22 0.14 -7.14
C GLU A 35 -35.08 -0.81 -7.52
N ARG A 36 -35.04 -2.01 -6.95
CA ARG A 36 -34.00 -3.03 -7.22
C ARG A 36 -34.13 -3.72 -8.57
N ASN A 37 -35.30 -3.65 -9.19
CA ASN A 37 -35.61 -4.26 -10.51
C ASN A 37 -35.60 -3.28 -11.69
N GLN A 38 -35.21 -2.02 -11.47
CA GLN A 38 -35.00 -1.10 -12.59
C GLN A 38 -33.67 -1.46 -13.27
N GLY A 39 -33.74 -1.93 -14.52
CA GLY A 39 -32.56 -2.28 -15.30
C GLY A 39 -31.57 -1.10 -15.36
N PHE A 40 -30.26 -1.40 -15.42
CA PHE A 40 -29.17 -0.41 -15.44
C PHE A 40 -29.43 0.80 -16.35
N ALA A 41 -30.03 0.57 -17.52
CA ALA A 41 -30.40 1.64 -18.48
C ALA A 41 -31.43 2.63 -17.92
N ALA A 42 -32.40 2.17 -17.14
CA ALA A 42 -33.41 3.03 -16.52
C ALA A 42 -32.77 3.85 -15.37
N GLU A 43 -31.85 3.27 -14.63
CA GLU A 43 -31.10 3.94 -13.57
C GLU A 43 -30.17 5.04 -14.13
N VAL A 44 -29.46 4.75 -15.23
CA VAL A 44 -28.64 5.74 -15.96
C VAL A 44 -29.51 6.90 -16.44
N ARG A 45 -30.69 6.63 -17.02
CA ARG A 45 -31.60 7.66 -17.51
C ARG A 45 -32.18 8.53 -16.39
N LYS A 46 -32.47 7.92 -15.23
CA LYS A 46 -33.00 8.63 -14.05
C LYS A 46 -31.91 9.52 -13.42
N ASN A 47 -30.68 9.03 -13.36
CA ASN A 47 -29.57 9.66 -12.64
C ASN A 47 -28.47 10.17 -13.60
N TRP A 48 -28.81 10.54 -14.86
CA TRP A 48 -27.83 10.88 -15.91
C TRP A 48 -26.84 11.96 -15.51
N ARG A 49 -27.25 12.92 -14.66
CA ARG A 49 -26.35 13.97 -14.15
C ARG A 49 -25.24 13.39 -13.28
N LEU A 50 -25.54 12.39 -12.44
CA LEU A 50 -24.53 11.72 -11.60
C LEU A 50 -23.56 10.90 -12.48
N PHE A 51 -24.09 10.21 -13.49
CA PHE A 51 -23.25 9.48 -14.46
C PHE A 51 -22.38 10.43 -15.28
N LEU A 52 -22.88 11.62 -15.64
CA LEU A 52 -22.07 12.64 -16.32
C LEU A 52 -20.93 13.16 -15.42
N MET A 53 -21.16 13.32 -14.12
CA MET A 53 -20.13 13.76 -13.17
C MET A 53 -19.04 12.69 -12.97
N ILE A 54 -19.37 11.40 -13.04
CA ILE A 54 -18.42 10.29 -12.91
C ILE A 54 -17.70 10.01 -14.24
N MET A 55 -18.29 10.38 -15.39
CA MET A 55 -17.77 10.07 -16.73
C MET A 55 -16.29 10.45 -16.92
N PRO A 56 -15.80 11.65 -16.52
CA PRO A 56 -14.39 12.00 -16.68
C PRO A 56 -13.44 11.04 -15.96
N ALA A 57 -13.81 10.60 -14.74
CA ALA A 57 -13.03 9.63 -13.98
C ALA A 57 -13.05 8.25 -14.65
N VAL A 58 -14.21 7.79 -15.12
CA VAL A 58 -14.33 6.51 -15.83
C VAL A 58 -13.53 6.53 -17.13
N LEU A 59 -13.60 7.60 -17.92
CA LEU A 59 -12.82 7.75 -19.15
C LEU A 59 -11.32 7.76 -18.86
N PHE A 60 -10.90 8.47 -17.80
CA PHE A 60 -9.50 8.47 -17.37
C PHE A 60 -9.02 7.04 -17.07
N PHE A 61 -9.77 6.27 -16.29
CA PHE A 61 -9.42 4.88 -16.00
C PHE A 61 -9.41 3.99 -17.24
N LEU A 62 -10.38 4.13 -18.13
CA LEU A 62 -10.42 3.34 -19.36
C LEU A 62 -9.23 3.63 -20.27
N ILE A 63 -8.88 4.90 -20.46
CA ILE A 63 -7.79 5.30 -21.35
C ILE A 63 -6.42 4.95 -20.74
N PHE A 64 -6.18 5.31 -19.47
CA PHE A 64 -4.84 5.23 -18.86
C PHE A 64 -4.54 3.93 -18.12
N ASN A 65 -5.56 3.16 -17.72
CA ASN A 65 -5.36 1.87 -17.05
C ASN A 65 -5.73 0.69 -17.93
N TYR A 66 -6.88 0.72 -18.61
CA TYR A 66 -7.31 -0.39 -19.47
C TYR A 66 -6.70 -0.31 -20.88
N GLY A 67 -6.58 0.88 -21.46
CA GLY A 67 -5.95 1.06 -22.77
C GLY A 67 -4.57 0.40 -22.90
N PRO A 68 -3.63 0.66 -21.96
CA PRO A 68 -2.30 0.05 -21.98
C PRO A 68 -2.30 -1.47 -21.82
N MET A 69 -3.38 -2.10 -21.30
CA MET A 69 -3.47 -3.56 -21.20
C MET A 69 -3.42 -4.27 -22.56
N ALA A 70 -3.79 -3.59 -23.66
CA ALA A 70 -3.56 -4.10 -25.00
C ALA A 70 -2.08 -4.40 -25.27
N GLY A 71 -1.18 -3.65 -24.62
CA GLY A 71 0.27 -3.86 -24.67
C GLY A 71 0.76 -5.17 -24.06
N ILE A 72 -0.09 -5.90 -23.29
CA ILE A 72 0.25 -7.24 -22.77
C ILE A 72 0.62 -8.19 -23.91
N TYR A 73 0.06 -8.00 -25.10
CA TYR A 73 0.38 -8.77 -26.29
C TYR A 73 1.88 -8.75 -26.63
N TYR A 74 2.58 -7.64 -26.33
CA TYR A 74 4.02 -7.53 -26.56
C TYR A 74 4.85 -8.55 -25.76
N ALA A 75 4.38 -9.04 -24.64
CA ALA A 75 5.05 -10.09 -23.86
C ALA A 75 5.27 -11.38 -24.69
N PHE A 76 4.44 -11.61 -25.71
CA PHE A 76 4.43 -12.80 -26.55
C PHE A 76 4.99 -12.57 -27.95
N THR A 77 5.57 -11.38 -28.20
CA THR A 77 6.10 -10.98 -29.51
C THR A 77 7.57 -10.61 -29.43
N GLN A 78 8.28 -10.78 -30.55
CA GLN A 78 9.56 -10.13 -30.77
C GLN A 78 9.27 -8.72 -31.31
N TYR A 79 9.11 -7.79 -30.37
CA TYR A 79 8.71 -6.42 -30.73
C TYR A 79 9.73 -5.76 -31.67
N ASN A 80 9.23 -5.13 -32.74
CA ASN A 80 9.98 -4.24 -33.58
C ASN A 80 9.17 -2.98 -33.90
N PHE A 81 9.84 -1.83 -33.98
CA PHE A 81 9.18 -0.54 -34.22
C PHE A 81 8.45 -0.44 -35.57
N ARG A 82 8.91 -1.17 -36.61
CA ARG A 82 8.29 -1.14 -37.93
C ARG A 82 6.97 -1.90 -37.97
N GLY A 83 6.88 -3.00 -37.22
CA GLY A 83 5.69 -3.84 -37.15
C GLY A 83 4.63 -3.31 -36.16
N GLY A 84 5.07 -2.56 -35.15
CA GLY A 84 4.17 -2.09 -34.09
C GLY A 84 3.47 -3.21 -33.33
N LEU A 85 2.24 -2.95 -32.87
CA LEU A 85 1.48 -3.90 -32.04
C LEU A 85 1.12 -5.20 -32.79
N PHE A 86 0.67 -5.10 -34.03
CA PHE A 86 0.13 -6.23 -34.78
C PHE A 86 1.08 -6.80 -35.84
N GLY A 87 2.13 -6.07 -36.21
CA GLY A 87 3.11 -6.50 -37.21
C GLY A 87 4.41 -7.07 -36.62
N SER A 88 4.54 -7.12 -35.30
CA SER A 88 5.68 -7.78 -34.64
C SER A 88 5.48 -9.30 -34.65
N PRO A 89 6.51 -10.13 -34.97
CA PRO A 89 6.39 -11.59 -34.99
C PRO A 89 5.95 -12.14 -33.64
N PHE A 90 4.98 -13.03 -33.66
CA PHE A 90 4.55 -13.76 -32.46
C PHE A 90 5.53 -14.90 -32.16
N ILE A 91 6.13 -14.88 -30.96
CA ILE A 91 7.14 -15.87 -30.52
C ILE A 91 6.68 -16.68 -29.29
N GLY A 92 5.41 -16.57 -28.91
CA GLY A 92 4.83 -17.29 -27.78
C GLY A 92 5.53 -16.97 -26.46
N LEU A 93 5.96 -17.97 -25.71
CA LEU A 93 6.56 -17.82 -24.38
C LEU A 93 8.10 -17.61 -24.41
N THR A 94 8.69 -17.27 -25.55
CA THR A 94 10.16 -17.17 -25.68
C THR A 94 10.74 -16.10 -24.75
N ASN A 95 10.10 -14.94 -24.61
CA ASN A 95 10.55 -13.88 -23.67
C ASN A 95 10.59 -14.39 -22.22
N PHE A 96 9.62 -15.19 -21.80
CA PHE A 96 9.62 -15.78 -20.45
C PHE A 96 10.73 -16.83 -20.29
N LYS A 97 10.97 -17.64 -21.32
CA LYS A 97 12.08 -18.62 -21.32
C LYS A 97 13.43 -17.91 -21.17
N ILE A 98 13.64 -16.81 -21.89
CA ILE A 98 14.86 -16.00 -21.78
C ILE A 98 15.05 -15.50 -20.34
N LEU A 99 14.00 -14.92 -19.73
CA LEU A 99 14.04 -14.41 -18.36
C LEU A 99 14.32 -15.50 -17.32
N ILE A 100 13.87 -16.74 -17.56
CA ILE A 100 14.15 -17.89 -16.69
C ILE A 100 15.60 -18.35 -16.88
N GLN A 101 16.03 -18.53 -18.13
CA GLN A 101 17.33 -19.09 -18.47
C GLN A 101 18.50 -18.20 -18.06
N ASN A 102 18.34 -16.88 -18.16
CA ASN A 102 19.37 -15.92 -17.71
C ASN A 102 19.30 -15.64 -16.19
N GLY A 103 18.42 -16.32 -15.43
CA GLY A 103 18.27 -16.18 -14.00
C GLY A 103 17.63 -14.89 -13.51
N SER A 104 17.20 -13.98 -14.43
CA SER A 104 16.66 -12.66 -14.05
C SER A 104 15.45 -12.77 -13.16
N LEU A 105 14.47 -13.64 -13.48
CA LEU A 105 13.27 -13.81 -12.66
C LEU A 105 13.61 -14.22 -11.21
N GLY A 106 14.62 -15.06 -11.03
CA GLY A 106 15.01 -15.56 -9.71
C GLY A 106 15.48 -14.44 -8.78
N TYR A 107 16.50 -13.67 -9.21
CA TYR A 107 17.03 -12.61 -8.36
C TYR A 107 16.07 -11.42 -8.23
N LEU A 108 15.31 -11.07 -9.29
CA LEU A 108 14.31 -10.00 -9.23
C LEU A 108 13.18 -10.33 -8.25
N THR A 109 12.64 -11.56 -8.32
CA THR A 109 11.63 -12.01 -7.36
C THR A 109 12.15 -11.97 -5.94
N ARG A 110 13.35 -12.56 -5.72
CA ARG A 110 14.01 -12.57 -4.41
C ARG A 110 14.18 -11.15 -3.86
N ASN A 111 14.78 -10.26 -4.64
CA ASN A 111 15.05 -8.90 -4.20
C ASN A 111 13.74 -8.14 -3.93
N THR A 112 12.78 -8.16 -4.87
CA THR A 112 11.51 -7.44 -4.71
C THR A 112 10.75 -7.92 -3.48
N VAL A 113 10.65 -9.24 -3.28
CA VAL A 113 9.93 -9.81 -2.13
C VAL A 113 10.67 -9.54 -0.81
N LEU A 114 11.99 -9.74 -0.76
CA LEU A 114 12.75 -9.55 0.49
C LEU A 114 12.78 -8.08 0.92
N TYR A 115 13.01 -7.15 -0.01
CA TYR A 115 12.95 -5.73 0.33
C TYR A 115 11.57 -5.32 0.83
N ASN A 116 10.50 -5.69 0.13
CA ASN A 116 9.15 -5.35 0.56
C ASN A 116 8.78 -6.03 1.88
N LEU A 117 9.19 -7.28 2.10
CA LEU A 117 8.98 -7.93 3.39
C LEU A 117 9.63 -7.16 4.55
N VAL A 118 10.90 -6.73 4.36
CA VAL A 118 11.60 -5.92 5.36
C VAL A 118 10.92 -4.55 5.53
N PHE A 119 10.53 -3.89 4.45
CA PHE A 119 9.83 -2.60 4.50
C PHE A 119 8.49 -2.72 5.25
N ILE A 120 7.72 -3.78 4.98
CA ILE A 120 6.44 -4.03 5.64
C ILE A 120 6.66 -4.31 7.14
N VAL A 121 7.54 -5.24 7.47
CA VAL A 121 7.71 -5.67 8.87
C VAL A 121 8.39 -4.58 9.69
N ALA A 122 9.57 -4.11 9.28
CA ALA A 122 10.32 -3.11 10.02
C ALA A 122 9.62 -1.74 9.99
N GLY A 123 9.00 -1.37 8.86
CA GLY A 123 8.23 -0.15 8.73
C GLY A 123 7.07 -0.09 9.70
N ASN A 124 6.17 -1.09 9.67
CA ASN A 124 5.02 -1.12 10.59
C ASN A 124 5.43 -1.13 12.07
N ILE A 125 6.48 -1.89 12.43
CA ILE A 125 6.98 -1.91 13.80
C ILE A 125 7.44 -0.51 14.23
N LEU A 126 8.23 0.16 13.38
CA LEU A 126 8.77 1.48 13.68
C LEU A 126 7.67 2.55 13.70
N GLU A 127 6.72 2.49 12.77
CA GLU A 127 5.57 3.40 12.70
C GLU A 127 4.69 3.30 13.94
N VAL A 128 4.33 2.08 14.38
CA VAL A 128 3.56 1.85 15.61
C VAL A 128 4.35 2.33 16.83
N LEU A 129 5.64 1.99 16.92
CA LEU A 129 6.50 2.41 18.04
C LEU A 129 6.52 3.93 18.17
N VAL A 130 6.81 4.63 17.06
CA VAL A 130 6.89 6.10 17.06
C VAL A 130 5.53 6.73 17.34
N ALA A 131 4.43 6.19 16.79
CA ALA A 131 3.07 6.67 17.04
C ALA A 131 2.71 6.57 18.53
N VAL A 132 3.00 5.42 19.18
CA VAL A 132 2.75 5.20 20.60
C VAL A 132 3.58 6.15 21.46
N LEU A 133 4.87 6.33 21.15
CA LEU A 133 5.74 7.26 21.86
C LEU A 133 5.23 8.71 21.79
N ILE A 134 4.87 9.17 20.57
CA ILE A 134 4.32 10.53 20.38
C ILE A 134 2.95 10.67 21.03
N HIS A 135 2.09 9.64 20.99
CA HIS A 135 0.77 9.68 21.61
C HIS A 135 0.88 9.96 23.12
N ARG A 136 1.88 9.42 23.78
CA ARG A 136 2.12 9.58 25.23
C ARG A 136 2.75 10.90 25.65
N LEU A 137 3.22 11.71 24.71
CA LEU A 137 3.77 13.03 25.06
C LEU A 137 2.69 13.94 25.65
N SER A 138 2.95 14.48 26.83
CA SER A 138 2.03 15.37 27.55
C SER A 138 1.99 16.78 26.95
N SER A 139 3.13 17.29 26.46
CA SER A 139 3.23 18.63 25.88
C SER A 139 2.66 18.68 24.47
N LYS A 140 1.57 19.41 24.26
CA LYS A 140 0.94 19.60 22.94
C LYS A 140 1.91 20.24 21.91
N LYS A 141 2.75 21.20 22.36
CA LYS A 141 3.73 21.86 21.49
C LYS A 141 4.82 20.89 21.05
N PHE A 142 5.39 20.14 22.00
CA PHE A 142 6.44 19.16 21.71
C PHE A 142 5.91 18.04 20.81
N LYS A 143 4.69 17.54 21.08
CA LYS A 143 4.00 16.57 20.21
C LYS A 143 3.91 17.05 18.76
N LYS A 144 3.44 18.30 18.56
CA LYS A 144 3.30 18.88 17.19
C LYS A 144 4.65 19.04 16.49
N ILE A 145 5.67 19.52 17.20
CA ILE A 145 7.02 19.67 16.64
C ILE A 145 7.60 18.31 16.25
N SER A 146 7.53 17.31 17.14
CA SER A 146 8.03 15.95 16.87
C SER A 146 7.34 15.32 15.67
N GLN A 147 6.01 15.45 15.54
CA GLN A 147 5.27 15.00 14.38
C GLN A 147 5.77 15.65 13.08
N SER A 148 5.97 16.96 13.09
CA SER A 148 6.45 17.70 11.91
C SER A 148 7.86 17.28 11.50
N VAL A 149 8.77 17.13 12.46
CA VAL A 149 10.17 16.73 12.22
C VAL A 149 10.24 15.32 11.66
N ILE A 150 9.48 14.38 12.23
CA ILE A 150 9.49 12.98 11.78
C ILE A 150 8.78 12.81 10.42
N LEU A 151 7.79 13.67 10.11
CA LEU A 151 7.13 13.66 8.80
C LEU A 151 7.99 14.34 7.72
N PHE A 152 8.89 15.25 8.08
CA PHE A 152 9.66 16.05 7.12
C PHE A 152 10.39 15.22 6.05
N PRO A 153 11.07 14.09 6.36
CA PRO A 153 11.73 13.27 5.34
C PRO A 153 10.78 12.74 4.26
N TYR A 154 9.54 12.45 4.60
CA TYR A 154 8.55 11.96 3.63
C TYR A 154 8.28 12.94 2.50
N VAL A 155 8.30 14.24 2.77
CA VAL A 155 8.02 15.31 1.79
C VAL A 155 9.20 15.56 0.85
N ILE A 156 10.42 15.17 1.23
CA ILE A 156 11.62 15.34 0.41
C ILE A 156 11.55 14.40 -0.80
N SER A 157 11.81 14.90 -2.02
CA SER A 157 11.84 14.04 -3.20
C SER A 157 13.02 13.06 -3.17
N TYR A 158 12.87 11.88 -3.79
CA TYR A 158 13.96 10.91 -3.88
C TYR A 158 15.18 11.44 -4.66
N VAL A 159 15.00 12.38 -5.56
CA VAL A 159 16.12 13.07 -6.27
C VAL A 159 17.02 13.82 -5.29
N ILE A 160 16.41 14.55 -4.33
CA ILE A 160 17.18 15.24 -3.28
C ILE A 160 17.86 14.24 -2.35
N VAL A 161 17.16 13.17 -1.97
CA VAL A 161 17.71 12.08 -1.15
C VAL A 161 18.93 11.44 -1.83
N GLN A 162 18.87 11.23 -3.15
CA GLN A 162 19.98 10.72 -3.94
C GLN A 162 21.20 11.64 -3.89
N VAL A 163 21.00 12.96 -4.01
CA VAL A 163 22.11 13.93 -3.93
C VAL A 163 22.79 13.86 -2.56
N PHE A 164 22.01 13.79 -1.47
CA PHE A 164 22.57 13.60 -0.13
C PHE A 164 23.28 12.28 0.02
N ALA A 165 22.68 11.17 -0.42
CA ALA A 165 23.27 9.85 -0.36
C ALA A 165 24.60 9.82 -1.14
N TYR A 166 24.63 10.42 -2.34
CA TYR A 166 25.86 10.54 -3.12
C TYR A 166 26.93 11.40 -2.42
N ALA A 167 26.56 12.55 -1.87
CA ALA A 167 27.49 13.39 -1.11
C ALA A 167 28.09 12.68 0.10
N MET A 168 27.36 11.75 0.71
CA MET A 168 27.82 10.99 1.86
C MET A 168 28.63 9.73 1.50
N LEU A 169 28.28 9.05 0.41
CA LEU A 169 28.73 7.70 0.09
C LEU A 169 29.68 7.59 -1.09
N ASN A 170 29.89 8.69 -1.87
CA ASN A 170 30.79 8.59 -3.03
C ASN A 170 32.22 8.24 -2.63
N GLY A 171 32.92 7.54 -3.54
CA GLY A 171 34.23 6.96 -3.25
C GLY A 171 35.36 7.99 -3.06
N ASN A 172 35.21 9.21 -3.56
CA ASN A 172 36.30 10.20 -3.56
C ASN A 172 36.22 11.17 -2.37
N SER A 173 35.04 11.72 -2.10
CA SER A 173 34.84 12.79 -1.13
C SER A 173 33.65 12.55 -0.18
N GLY A 174 33.07 11.35 -0.21
CA GLY A 174 31.90 11.04 0.61
C GLY A 174 32.25 11.04 2.11
N ALA A 175 31.49 11.80 2.91
CA ALA A 175 31.76 11.95 4.33
C ALA A 175 31.76 10.62 5.09
N VAL A 176 30.81 9.73 4.80
CA VAL A 176 30.74 8.37 5.38
C VAL A 176 31.89 7.51 4.86
N THR A 177 32.21 7.61 3.58
CA THR A 177 33.34 6.88 2.98
C THR A 177 34.67 7.26 3.63
N HIS A 178 34.89 8.56 3.86
CA HIS A 178 36.07 9.09 4.54
C HIS A 178 36.16 8.59 5.97
N PHE A 179 35.07 8.69 6.74
CA PHE A 179 35.00 8.18 8.10
C PHE A 179 35.32 6.68 8.20
N VAL A 180 34.72 5.87 7.32
CA VAL A 180 34.96 4.42 7.30
C VAL A 180 36.41 4.09 6.94
N ARG A 181 37.04 4.84 6.06
CA ARG A 181 38.42 4.63 5.66
C ARG A 181 39.41 5.01 6.78
N GLU A 182 39.20 6.16 7.42
CA GLU A 182 40.15 6.71 8.36
C GLU A 182 39.95 6.15 9.79
N GLU A 183 38.70 6.17 10.27
CA GLU A 183 38.42 5.79 11.66
C GLU A 183 38.22 4.27 11.83
N MET A 184 37.70 3.57 10.79
CA MET A 184 37.45 2.13 10.84
C MET A 184 38.59 1.31 10.15
N GLY A 185 39.60 1.97 9.59
CA GLY A 185 40.78 1.32 8.97
C GLY A 185 40.47 0.60 7.65
N ALA A 186 39.33 0.85 7.01
CA ALA A 186 38.96 0.21 5.75
C ALA A 186 39.39 1.03 4.52
N ALA A 187 40.71 1.16 4.32
CA ALA A 187 41.32 2.06 3.30
C ALA A 187 40.75 1.93 1.87
N GLY A 188 40.28 0.74 1.48
CA GLY A 188 39.68 0.47 0.16
C GLY A 188 38.18 0.63 0.07
N PHE A 189 37.50 1.09 1.13
CA PHE A 189 36.06 1.14 1.15
C PHE A 189 35.49 2.14 0.13
N ASN A 190 34.54 1.65 -0.68
CA ASN A 190 33.74 2.48 -1.58
C ASN A 190 32.33 1.86 -1.67
N ALA A 191 31.33 2.58 -1.21
CA ALA A 191 29.97 2.10 -1.19
C ALA A 191 29.47 1.67 -2.58
N TYR A 192 29.80 2.43 -3.64
CA TYR A 192 29.34 2.15 -5.00
C TYR A 192 30.04 0.98 -5.70
N THR A 193 31.08 0.42 -5.10
CA THR A 193 31.75 -0.81 -5.56
C THR A 193 31.59 -1.98 -4.58
N THR A 194 30.82 -1.79 -3.50
CA THR A 194 30.56 -2.80 -2.46
C THR A 194 29.07 -3.15 -2.42
N PRO A 195 28.56 -4.05 -3.29
CA PRO A 195 27.12 -4.31 -3.43
C PRO A 195 26.41 -4.75 -2.14
N GLY A 196 27.12 -5.51 -1.29
CA GLY A 196 26.53 -6.13 -0.09
C GLY A 196 25.98 -5.15 0.96
N ILE A 197 26.46 -3.90 0.98
CA ILE A 197 25.98 -2.89 1.93
C ILE A 197 24.70 -2.19 1.48
N TRP A 198 24.42 -2.22 0.18
CA TRP A 198 23.28 -1.46 -0.38
C TRP A 198 21.94 -1.91 0.14
N LYS A 199 21.79 -3.19 0.47
CA LYS A 199 20.57 -3.71 1.11
C LYS A 199 20.27 -2.98 2.43
N TYR A 200 21.29 -2.65 3.22
CA TYR A 200 21.11 -1.92 4.49
C TYR A 200 20.87 -0.43 4.24
N ILE A 201 21.59 0.17 3.30
CA ILE A 201 21.43 1.59 2.93
C ILE A 201 20.00 1.84 2.42
N ILE A 202 19.51 1.01 1.51
CA ILE A 202 18.15 1.14 0.95
C ILE A 202 17.09 1.00 2.04
N VAL A 203 17.23 -0.01 2.91
CA VAL A 203 16.30 -0.21 4.04
C VAL A 203 16.32 0.97 4.99
N LEU A 204 17.49 1.47 5.36
CA LEU A 204 17.63 2.62 6.26
C LEU A 204 16.98 3.87 5.68
N ILE A 205 17.24 4.18 4.41
CA ILE A 205 16.66 5.35 3.73
C ILE A 205 15.15 5.21 3.61
N TYR A 206 14.65 4.01 3.27
CA TYR A 206 13.22 3.73 3.22
C TYR A 206 12.54 3.98 4.56
N LEU A 207 13.06 3.40 5.64
CA LEU A 207 12.50 3.55 6.98
C LEU A 207 12.53 5.01 7.44
N TRP A 208 13.69 5.68 7.28
CA TRP A 208 13.82 7.10 7.63
C TRP A 208 12.80 7.97 6.90
N LYS A 209 12.59 7.71 5.61
CA LYS A 209 11.69 8.51 4.78
C LYS A 209 10.21 8.24 5.05
N ASN A 210 9.82 6.97 5.23
CA ASN A 210 8.40 6.57 5.22
C ASN A 210 7.77 6.46 6.62
N THR A 211 8.56 6.28 7.67
CA THR A 211 8.06 6.11 9.06
C THR A 211 7.14 7.25 9.49
N GLY A 212 7.43 8.50 9.08
CA GLY A 212 6.62 9.66 9.46
C GLY A 212 5.19 9.61 8.92
N TYR A 213 5.02 9.11 7.70
CA TYR A 213 3.71 8.97 7.08
C TYR A 213 2.87 7.87 7.75
N GLY A 214 3.43 6.68 7.91
CA GLY A 214 2.73 5.57 8.57
C GLY A 214 2.41 5.87 10.04
N MET A 215 3.34 6.51 10.76
CA MET A 215 3.11 6.99 12.12
C MET A 215 1.83 7.85 12.24
N ILE A 216 1.54 8.75 11.28
CA ILE A 216 0.35 9.59 11.33
C ILE A 216 -0.93 8.77 11.27
N ILE A 217 -0.97 7.71 10.45
CA ILE A 217 -2.14 6.83 10.34
C ILE A 217 -2.41 6.14 11.68
N TYR A 218 -1.37 5.58 12.30
CA TYR A 218 -1.50 4.97 13.62
C TYR A 218 -1.85 5.97 14.71
N LEU A 219 -1.32 7.19 14.63
CA LEU A 219 -1.62 8.25 15.58
C LEU A 219 -3.08 8.73 15.49
N ALA A 220 -3.65 8.74 14.27
CA ALA A 220 -5.07 9.01 14.07
C ALA A 220 -5.94 7.92 14.72
N ALA A 221 -5.59 6.64 14.55
CA ALA A 221 -6.26 5.53 15.20
C ALA A 221 -6.17 5.61 16.74
N LEU A 222 -4.99 5.94 17.28
CA LEU A 222 -4.78 6.17 18.72
C LEU A 222 -5.63 7.32 19.29
N SER A 223 -5.87 8.35 18.49
CA SER A 223 -6.69 9.50 18.90
C SER A 223 -8.18 9.15 19.03
N GLY A 224 -8.62 8.05 18.44
CA GLY A 224 -9.98 7.52 18.56
C GLY A 224 -10.23 6.70 19.82
N ILE A 225 -9.19 6.34 20.58
CA ILE A 225 -9.32 5.56 21.80
C ILE A 225 -9.83 6.47 22.93
N SER A 226 -10.92 6.06 23.62
CA SER A 226 -11.44 6.83 24.77
C SER A 226 -10.40 6.93 25.87
N LYS A 227 -10.28 8.11 26.45
CA LYS A 227 -9.41 8.36 27.63
C LYS A 227 -9.85 7.58 28.86
N ASP A 228 -11.13 7.26 28.96
CA ASP A 228 -11.70 6.55 30.10
C ASP A 228 -11.01 5.19 30.34
N TYR A 229 -10.58 4.51 29.28
CA TYR A 229 -9.81 3.26 29.41
C TYR A 229 -8.47 3.47 30.12
N TYR A 230 -7.80 4.57 29.83
CA TYR A 230 -6.51 4.89 30.45
C TYR A 230 -6.68 5.39 31.88
N GLU A 231 -7.73 6.18 32.15
CA GLU A 231 -8.04 6.69 33.47
C GLU A 231 -8.44 5.55 34.41
N ALA A 232 -9.31 4.64 33.98
CA ALA A 232 -9.68 3.43 34.74
C ALA A 232 -8.44 2.58 35.06
N ALA A 233 -7.59 2.31 34.05
CA ALA A 233 -6.36 1.54 34.26
C ALA A 233 -5.37 2.25 35.22
N GLN A 234 -5.34 3.57 35.26
CA GLN A 234 -4.52 4.32 36.22
C GLN A 234 -5.05 4.19 37.65
N ILE A 235 -6.37 4.21 37.84
CA ILE A 235 -7.02 3.98 39.14
C ILE A 235 -6.70 2.57 39.64
N ASP A 236 -6.69 1.57 38.74
CA ASP A 236 -6.32 0.18 39.04
C ASP A 236 -4.80 -0.01 39.24
N GLY A 237 -3.98 1.05 39.16
CA GLY A 237 -2.53 0.99 39.37
C GLY A 237 -1.74 0.43 38.19
N ALA A 238 -2.31 0.35 36.97
CA ALA A 238 -1.62 -0.14 35.81
C ALA A 238 -0.47 0.76 35.37
N SER A 239 0.73 0.18 35.23
CA SER A 239 1.92 0.86 34.72
C SER A 239 1.75 1.32 33.27
N ALA A 240 2.60 2.25 32.83
CA ALA A 240 2.64 2.73 31.45
C ALA A 240 2.80 1.60 30.43
N TYR A 241 3.64 0.61 30.73
CA TYR A 241 3.85 -0.57 29.88
C TYR A 241 2.59 -1.45 29.79
N GLN A 242 1.91 -1.65 30.91
CA GLN A 242 0.65 -2.42 30.96
C GLN A 242 -0.45 -1.73 30.13
N GLN A 243 -0.59 -0.41 30.22
CA GLN A 243 -1.52 0.36 29.40
C GLN A 243 -1.22 0.20 27.90
N ILE A 244 0.07 0.26 27.50
CA ILE A 244 0.46 0.03 26.09
C ILE A 244 0.10 -1.40 25.67
N ARG A 245 0.50 -2.38 26.46
CA ARG A 245 0.35 -3.81 26.12
C ARG A 245 -1.10 -4.28 26.07
N TYR A 246 -1.94 -3.82 27.00
CA TYR A 246 -3.29 -4.33 27.19
C TYR A 246 -4.41 -3.41 26.69
N ILE A 247 -4.12 -2.11 26.45
CA ILE A 247 -5.11 -1.15 25.93
C ILE A 247 -4.69 -0.68 24.53
N THR A 248 -3.51 -0.07 24.42
CA THR A 248 -3.11 0.61 23.19
C THR A 248 -2.89 -0.34 22.01
N LEU A 249 -2.05 -1.38 22.18
CA LEU A 249 -1.73 -2.32 21.10
C LEU A 249 -2.94 -3.15 20.61
N PRO A 250 -3.80 -3.69 21.50
CA PRO A 250 -4.99 -4.40 21.04
C PRO A 250 -5.94 -3.53 20.22
N GLN A 251 -6.11 -2.27 20.59
CA GLN A 251 -6.97 -1.34 19.86
C GLN A 251 -6.37 -0.84 18.52
N LEU A 252 -5.05 -0.92 18.34
CA LEU A 252 -4.40 -0.68 17.05
C LEU A 252 -4.48 -1.88 16.09
N THR A 253 -4.79 -3.08 16.60
CA THR A 253 -4.80 -4.32 15.79
C THR A 253 -5.64 -4.21 14.51
N PRO A 254 -6.87 -3.65 14.50
CA PRO A 254 -7.64 -3.52 13.28
C PRO A 254 -6.94 -2.67 12.21
N THR A 255 -6.39 -1.52 12.62
CA THR A 255 -5.63 -0.63 11.73
C THR A 255 -4.36 -1.31 11.21
N PHE A 256 -3.64 -2.01 12.09
CA PHE A 256 -2.44 -2.76 11.73
C PHE A 256 -2.74 -3.85 10.69
N ILE A 257 -3.78 -4.65 10.89
CA ILE A 257 -4.18 -5.71 9.95
C ILE A 257 -4.57 -5.11 8.60
N THR A 258 -5.35 -4.02 8.58
CA THR A 258 -5.75 -3.35 7.34
C THR A 258 -4.55 -2.84 6.56
N LEU A 259 -3.61 -2.15 7.21
CA LEU A 259 -2.40 -1.63 6.56
C LEU A 259 -1.47 -2.76 6.10
N LEU A 260 -1.34 -3.82 6.90
CA LEU A 260 -0.56 -5.01 6.57
C LEU A 260 -1.11 -5.68 5.30
N LEU A 261 -2.42 -5.86 5.20
CA LEU A 261 -3.06 -6.46 4.02
C LEU A 261 -2.86 -5.62 2.76
N LEU A 262 -3.04 -4.30 2.87
CA LEU A 262 -2.78 -3.38 1.77
C LEU A 262 -1.31 -3.43 1.32
N ALA A 263 -0.37 -3.52 2.27
CA ALA A 263 1.05 -3.62 1.98
C ALA A 263 1.42 -4.97 1.33
N ILE A 264 0.89 -6.09 1.84
CA ILE A 264 1.09 -7.42 1.25
C ILE A 264 0.48 -7.48 -0.16
N GLY A 265 -0.65 -6.81 -0.38
CA GLY A 265 -1.25 -6.67 -1.70
C GLY A 265 -0.31 -6.04 -2.74
N ASN A 266 0.66 -5.29 -2.31
CA ASN A 266 1.67 -4.63 -3.14
C ASN A 266 3.08 -5.26 -3.02
N ILE A 267 3.23 -6.45 -2.43
CA ILE A 267 4.54 -7.03 -2.11
C ILE A 267 5.45 -7.26 -3.33
N LEU A 268 4.88 -7.46 -4.51
CA LEU A 268 5.63 -7.55 -5.76
C LEU A 268 5.80 -6.21 -6.48
N ARG A 269 5.14 -5.14 -6.04
CA ARG A 269 5.39 -3.78 -6.50
C ARG A 269 6.60 -3.21 -5.79
N GLY A 270 7.60 -2.79 -6.56
CA GLY A 270 8.80 -2.18 -6.02
C GLY A 270 8.63 -0.69 -5.71
N GLN A 271 9.60 -0.17 -4.96
CA GLN A 271 9.74 1.28 -4.73
C GLN A 271 10.62 1.87 -5.83
N PHE A 272 10.11 1.95 -7.08
CA PHE A 272 10.88 2.34 -8.26
C PHE A 272 11.78 3.56 -8.02
N GLU A 273 11.20 4.67 -7.54
CA GLU A 273 11.95 5.91 -7.33
C GLU A 273 13.08 5.76 -6.32
N LEU A 274 12.88 5.02 -5.22
CA LEU A 274 13.90 4.77 -4.21
C LEU A 274 15.11 4.06 -4.83
N PHE A 275 14.87 2.93 -5.52
CA PHE A 275 15.94 2.12 -6.09
C PHE A 275 16.59 2.81 -7.28
N TYR A 276 15.80 3.37 -8.19
CA TYR A 276 16.31 4.03 -9.38
C TYR A 276 17.16 5.26 -9.06
N GLN A 277 16.73 6.10 -8.14
CA GLN A 277 17.48 7.30 -7.77
C GLN A 277 18.78 6.95 -7.02
N LEU A 278 18.72 6.02 -6.06
CA LEU A 278 19.90 5.71 -5.26
C LEU A 278 20.97 4.91 -6.01
N VAL A 279 20.56 3.95 -6.84
CA VAL A 279 21.46 3.01 -7.53
C VAL A 279 21.83 3.53 -8.92
N GLY A 280 20.90 4.19 -9.61
CA GLY A 280 21.07 4.71 -10.95
C GLY A 280 21.41 3.63 -11.97
N THR A 281 22.43 3.91 -12.78
CA THR A 281 22.90 3.01 -13.85
C THR A 281 24.09 2.16 -13.44
N ASN A 282 24.39 2.03 -12.13
CA ASN A 282 25.53 1.27 -11.65
C ASN A 282 25.27 -0.25 -11.70
N GLY A 283 25.68 -0.90 -12.80
CA GLY A 283 25.52 -2.33 -13.02
C GLY A 283 26.13 -3.24 -11.98
N LEU A 284 27.18 -2.79 -11.27
CA LEU A 284 27.82 -3.59 -10.20
C LEU A 284 26.87 -3.86 -9.02
N LEU A 285 25.86 -3.02 -8.85
CA LEU A 285 24.92 -3.12 -7.73
C LEU A 285 23.66 -3.94 -8.06
N TYR A 286 23.37 -4.19 -9.34
CA TYR A 286 22.07 -4.74 -9.77
C TYR A 286 21.72 -6.07 -9.14
N GLU A 287 22.68 -6.99 -8.99
CA GLU A 287 22.40 -8.29 -8.39
C GLU A 287 21.76 -8.18 -7.00
N GLN A 288 22.15 -7.16 -6.22
CA GLN A 288 21.66 -6.94 -4.86
C GLN A 288 20.51 -5.93 -4.77
N THR A 289 20.34 -5.07 -5.76
CA THR A 289 19.43 -3.91 -5.67
C THR A 289 18.36 -3.87 -6.74
N ASP A 290 18.49 -4.65 -7.82
CA ASP A 290 17.54 -4.60 -8.92
C ASP A 290 16.21 -5.26 -8.51
N ILE A 291 15.13 -4.59 -8.80
CA ILE A 291 13.74 -5.02 -8.60
C ILE A 291 13.02 -5.04 -9.95
N PHE A 292 11.83 -5.67 -10.03
CA PHE A 292 11.10 -5.74 -11.29
C PHE A 292 10.91 -4.38 -11.94
N ASP A 293 10.55 -3.35 -11.17
CA ASP A 293 10.23 -2.02 -11.69
C ASP A 293 11.47 -1.35 -12.31
N THR A 294 12.64 -1.44 -11.68
CA THR A 294 13.91 -0.89 -12.22
C THR A 294 14.43 -1.67 -13.41
N PHE A 295 14.29 -2.98 -13.39
CA PHE A 295 14.66 -3.86 -14.50
C PHE A 295 13.82 -3.58 -15.75
N VAL A 296 12.49 -3.53 -15.63
CA VAL A 296 11.57 -3.24 -16.73
C VAL A 296 11.86 -1.85 -17.31
N PHE A 297 12.01 -0.85 -16.43
CA PHE A 297 12.33 0.52 -16.86
C PHE A 297 13.64 0.57 -17.66
N ARG A 298 14.69 -0.10 -17.19
CA ARG A 298 15.98 -0.16 -17.86
C ARG A 298 15.93 -0.87 -19.21
N LEU A 299 15.16 -1.98 -19.31
CA LEU A 299 14.94 -2.64 -20.61
C LEU A 299 14.28 -1.73 -21.61
N LEU A 300 13.28 -0.97 -21.19
CA LEU A 300 12.56 -0.04 -22.05
C LEU A 300 13.42 1.16 -22.45
N GLN A 301 14.19 1.72 -21.52
CA GLN A 301 14.95 2.95 -21.74
C GLN A 301 16.27 2.70 -22.49
N ASN A 302 17.01 1.66 -22.13
CA ASN A 302 18.36 1.44 -22.66
C ASN A 302 18.40 0.47 -23.85
N SER A 303 17.59 -0.60 -23.81
CA SER A 303 17.63 -1.66 -24.80
C SER A 303 16.46 -1.60 -25.78
N PHE A 304 15.43 -0.79 -25.48
CA PHE A 304 14.18 -0.73 -26.23
C PHE A 304 13.53 -2.13 -26.40
N ASP A 305 13.83 -3.07 -25.48
CA ASP A 305 13.26 -4.42 -25.50
C ASP A 305 11.91 -4.44 -24.82
N VAL A 306 10.90 -3.99 -25.59
CA VAL A 306 9.52 -3.91 -25.12
C VAL A 306 8.96 -5.30 -24.80
N GLY A 307 9.33 -6.32 -25.59
CA GLY A 307 8.85 -7.70 -25.43
C GLY A 307 9.29 -8.29 -24.09
N LEU A 308 10.60 -8.23 -23.81
CA LEU A 308 11.16 -8.76 -22.57
C LEU A 308 10.71 -7.95 -21.33
N GLY A 309 10.65 -6.61 -21.44
CA GLY A 309 10.14 -5.75 -20.38
C GLY A 309 8.67 -6.03 -20.05
N THR A 310 7.81 -6.19 -21.08
CA THR A 310 6.39 -6.52 -20.86
C THR A 310 6.22 -7.92 -20.27
N ALA A 311 7.04 -8.90 -20.68
CA ALA A 311 7.02 -10.25 -20.10
C ALA A 311 7.37 -10.23 -18.60
N ALA A 312 8.40 -9.46 -18.20
CA ALA A 312 8.76 -9.30 -16.79
C ALA A 312 7.66 -8.61 -15.97
N GLY A 313 7.05 -7.54 -16.50
CA GLY A 313 5.93 -6.84 -15.86
C GLY A 313 4.67 -7.71 -15.76
N LEU A 314 4.39 -8.54 -16.78
CA LEU A 314 3.27 -9.48 -16.76
C LEU A 314 3.48 -10.58 -15.71
N TYR A 315 4.70 -11.13 -15.62
CA TYR A 315 5.07 -12.05 -14.55
C TYR A 315 4.84 -11.43 -13.16
N GLN A 316 5.38 -10.23 -12.93
CA GLN A 316 5.20 -9.49 -11.68
C GLN A 316 3.71 -9.33 -11.33
N SER A 317 2.89 -8.90 -12.30
CA SER A 317 1.45 -8.65 -12.09
C SER A 317 0.68 -9.94 -11.80
N PHE A 318 0.99 -11.03 -12.52
CA PHE A 318 0.34 -12.32 -12.34
C PHE A 318 0.62 -12.92 -10.96
N PHE A 319 1.88 -12.96 -10.55
CA PHE A 319 2.24 -13.47 -9.23
C PHE A 319 1.79 -12.52 -8.11
N GLY A 320 1.79 -11.21 -8.35
CA GLY A 320 1.19 -10.23 -7.43
C GLY A 320 -0.29 -10.50 -7.17
N LEU A 321 -1.05 -10.75 -8.23
CA LEU A 321 -2.47 -11.12 -8.12
C LEU A 321 -2.65 -12.42 -7.30
N LEU A 322 -1.85 -13.45 -7.56
CA LEU A 322 -1.92 -14.71 -6.80
C LEU A 322 -1.64 -14.49 -5.31
N VAL A 323 -0.67 -13.67 -4.96
CA VAL A 323 -0.37 -13.32 -3.56
C VAL A 323 -1.56 -12.60 -2.91
N VAL A 324 -2.12 -11.58 -3.57
CA VAL A 324 -3.29 -10.84 -3.07
C VAL A 324 -4.46 -11.76 -2.81
N LEU A 325 -4.83 -12.60 -3.79
CA LEU A 325 -5.94 -13.54 -3.67
C LEU A 325 -5.73 -14.55 -2.54
N SER A 326 -4.50 -15.09 -2.44
CA SER A 326 -4.14 -16.03 -1.38
C SER A 326 -4.22 -15.38 0.00
N CYS A 327 -3.64 -14.20 0.18
CA CYS A 327 -3.69 -13.48 1.46
C CYS A 327 -5.14 -13.13 1.84
N ASN A 328 -5.93 -12.60 0.89
CA ASN A 328 -7.32 -12.28 1.16
C ASN A 328 -8.14 -13.52 1.54
N TYR A 329 -7.91 -14.66 0.89
CA TYR A 329 -8.55 -15.93 1.24
C TYR A 329 -8.24 -16.36 2.68
N PHE A 330 -6.96 -16.32 3.10
CA PHE A 330 -6.56 -16.69 4.46
C PHE A 330 -7.14 -15.73 5.50
N VAL A 331 -7.13 -14.42 5.22
CA VAL A 331 -7.72 -13.44 6.14
C VAL A 331 -9.22 -13.61 6.25
N LYS A 332 -9.93 -13.76 5.12
CA LYS A 332 -11.38 -13.99 5.12
C LYS A 332 -11.78 -15.22 5.91
N ARG A 333 -10.95 -16.27 5.90
CA ARG A 333 -11.19 -17.50 6.67
C ARG A 333 -10.93 -17.31 8.18
N SER A 334 -9.99 -16.46 8.55
CA SER A 334 -9.64 -16.18 9.94
C SER A 334 -10.57 -15.14 10.57
N ASN A 335 -10.81 -14.05 9.87
CA ASN A 335 -11.71 -12.98 10.31
C ASN A 335 -12.30 -12.25 9.09
N PRO A 336 -13.59 -12.52 8.74
CA PRO A 336 -14.24 -11.94 7.58
C PRO A 336 -14.29 -10.41 7.57
N ASP A 337 -14.30 -9.76 8.75
CA ASP A 337 -14.41 -8.31 8.89
C ASP A 337 -13.16 -7.56 8.39
N TYR A 338 -12.03 -8.27 8.26
CA TYR A 338 -10.77 -7.71 7.77
C TYR A 338 -10.48 -8.05 6.31
N ALA A 339 -11.33 -8.84 5.64
CA ALA A 339 -11.13 -9.17 4.23
C ALA A 339 -11.28 -7.92 3.36
N LEU A 340 -10.49 -7.84 2.29
CA LEU A 340 -10.55 -6.72 1.34
C LEU A 340 -11.77 -6.83 0.41
N PHE A 341 -12.18 -8.06 0.09
CA PHE A 341 -13.32 -8.37 -0.78
C PHE A 341 -13.89 -9.78 -0.54
#